data_149aebb74c6fb370350e46117e6e1737
#
_entry.id   149aebb74c6fb370350e46117e6e1737
#
_cell.length_a   1.000
_cell.length_b   1.000
_cell.length_c   1.000
_cell.angle_alpha   90.00
_cell.angle_beta   90.00
_cell.angle_gamma   90.00
#
_symmetry.space_group_name_H-M   'P 1'
#
loop_
_entity.id
_entity.type
_entity.pdbx_description
1 polymer ?
#
loop_
_entity_poly.entity_id
_entity_poly.type
_entity_poly.pdbx_seq_one_letter_code
_entity_poly.pdbx_strand_id
1 'polypeptide(L)'
;MKAFQDFYPENVAHCYGCGRLNDHGHQIKTYWDGEETLTRFQPGPEHTAIPGFVYGGLIASLIDCHCTGTAAAAAYRAENRAMDSEPPLRFVTGSLHVDYLKPTPLGPVLEIRGRIKEIKGKKVIVAAEVSANGVITARGEVVAVQMPDTFKA
;
A
#
# COMPACT_ATOMS: atom_id res chain seq x y z
N MET A 1 -3.20 -7.01 16.10
CA MET A 1 -3.18 -7.56 14.71
C MET A 1 -1.95 -7.04 13.99
N LYS A 2 -1.21 -7.92 13.34
CA LYS A 2 -0.04 -7.52 12.58
C LYS A 2 -0.42 -7.01 11.19
N ALA A 3 0.17 -5.89 10.79
CA ALA A 3 0.04 -5.39 9.42
C ALA A 3 0.77 -6.31 8.43
N PHE A 4 0.36 -6.27 7.17
CA PHE A 4 1.03 -7.05 6.13
C PHE A 4 2.53 -6.74 6.07
N GLN A 5 2.89 -5.47 6.20
CA GLN A 5 4.28 -5.00 6.12
C GLN A 5 5.14 -5.48 7.29
N ASP A 6 4.53 -5.85 8.39
CA ASP A 6 5.26 -6.35 9.56
C ASP A 6 5.76 -7.79 9.37
N PHE A 7 5.26 -8.48 8.34
CA PHE A 7 5.71 -9.81 7.97
C PHE A 7 6.89 -9.81 7.00
N TYR A 8 7.25 -8.65 6.46
CA TYR A 8 8.32 -8.58 5.44
C TYR A 8 9.66 -8.95 6.06
N PRO A 9 10.48 -9.78 5.37
CA PRO A 9 11.85 -10.04 5.81
C PRO A 9 12.65 -8.75 5.91
N GLU A 10 13.66 -8.73 6.78
CA GLU A 10 14.46 -7.53 7.04
C GLU A 10 15.03 -6.91 5.75
N ASN A 11 15.49 -7.75 4.82
CA ASN A 11 16.10 -7.26 3.59
C ASN A 11 15.13 -6.53 2.63
N VAL A 12 13.82 -6.57 2.91
CA VAL A 12 12.80 -5.83 2.15
C VAL A 12 11.92 -4.96 3.05
N ALA A 13 12.41 -4.59 4.22
CA ALA A 13 11.66 -3.84 5.22
C ALA A 13 12.14 -2.40 5.41
N HIS A 14 12.81 -1.83 4.38
CA HIS A 14 13.40 -0.48 4.45
C HIS A 14 12.71 0.52 3.51
N CYS A 15 11.60 0.15 2.90
CA CYS A 15 10.87 1.04 1.99
C CYS A 15 10.53 2.36 2.70
N TYR A 16 10.75 3.47 2.01
CA TYR A 16 10.40 4.79 2.54
C TYR A 16 8.91 4.92 2.86
N GLY A 17 8.06 4.27 2.07
CA GLY A 17 6.62 4.29 2.31
C GLY A 17 6.17 3.38 3.46
N CYS A 18 6.63 2.13 3.48
CA CYS A 18 6.07 1.12 4.39
C CYS A 18 7.09 0.30 5.18
N GLY A 19 8.38 0.56 5.03
CA GLY A 19 9.41 -0.21 5.72
C GLY A 19 9.41 0.03 7.22
N ARG A 20 9.14 -1.03 8.01
CA ARG A 20 9.13 -0.91 9.47
C ARG A 20 10.52 -0.55 10.03
N LEU A 21 11.59 -0.82 9.26
CA LEU A 21 12.97 -0.54 9.66
C LEU A 21 13.49 0.81 9.16
N ASN A 22 12.65 1.57 8.46
CA ASN A 22 12.99 2.92 8.03
C ASN A 22 12.33 3.94 8.96
N ASP A 23 13.09 4.43 9.93
CA ASP A 23 12.57 5.37 10.94
C ASP A 23 12.14 6.72 10.35
N HIS A 24 12.63 7.06 9.17
CA HIS A 24 12.27 8.31 8.48
C HIS A 24 11.09 8.13 7.53
N GLY A 25 10.64 6.89 7.36
CA GLY A 25 9.56 6.57 6.42
C GLY A 25 8.17 6.80 6.98
N HIS A 26 7.17 6.58 6.13
CA HIS A 26 5.77 6.79 6.51
C HIS A 26 5.21 5.67 7.37
N GLN A 27 5.84 4.50 7.41
CA GLN A 27 5.41 3.37 8.23
C GLN A 27 3.97 2.94 7.90
N ILE A 28 3.64 2.90 6.62
CA ILE A 28 2.29 2.53 6.13
C ILE A 28 1.98 1.10 6.56
N LYS A 29 0.79 0.89 7.15
CA LYS A 29 0.34 -0.40 7.67
C LYS A 29 -1.00 -0.76 7.05
N THR A 30 -1.09 -1.97 6.50
CA THR A 30 -2.26 -2.47 5.81
C THR A 30 -2.76 -3.76 6.46
N TYR A 31 -4.08 -3.89 6.53
CA TYR A 31 -4.75 -5.03 7.17
C TYR A 31 -5.89 -5.54 6.30
N TRP A 32 -6.24 -6.82 6.48
CA TRP A 32 -7.49 -7.33 5.94
C TRP A 32 -8.68 -6.69 6.65
N ASP A 33 -9.71 -6.38 5.88
CA ASP A 33 -11.02 -5.95 6.39
C ASP A 33 -12.08 -6.67 5.53
N GLY A 34 -12.40 -7.91 5.92
CA GLY A 34 -13.22 -8.79 5.09
C GLY A 34 -12.48 -9.17 3.81
N GLU A 35 -13.12 -8.92 2.68
CA GLU A 35 -12.54 -9.19 1.36
C GLU A 35 -11.73 -8.00 0.83
N GLU A 36 -11.79 -6.88 1.53
CA GLU A 36 -11.02 -5.68 1.19
C GLU A 36 -9.82 -5.53 2.13
N THR A 37 -8.97 -4.58 1.81
CA THR A 37 -7.83 -4.21 2.66
C THR A 37 -7.93 -2.75 3.07
N LEU A 38 -7.37 -2.44 4.23
CA LEU A 38 -7.53 -1.13 4.85
C LEU A 38 -6.21 -0.62 5.40
N THR A 39 -5.92 0.64 5.10
CA THR A 39 -4.87 1.43 5.74
C THR A 39 -5.50 2.69 6.30
N ARG A 40 -5.11 3.07 7.52
CA ARG A 40 -5.39 4.39 8.08
C ARG A 40 -4.08 5.11 8.28
N PHE A 41 -4.03 6.36 7.85
CA PHE A 41 -2.80 7.14 7.90
C PHE A 41 -3.12 8.58 8.31
N GLN A 42 -2.39 9.09 9.29
CA GLN A 42 -2.51 10.47 9.73
C GLN A 42 -1.38 11.29 9.14
N PRO A 43 -1.63 12.15 8.12
CA PRO A 43 -0.59 13.02 7.60
C PRO A 43 -0.11 14.02 8.65
N GLY A 44 1.19 14.24 8.67
CA GLY A 44 1.78 15.29 9.48
C GLY A 44 1.72 16.64 8.75
N PRO A 45 1.98 17.76 9.47
CA PRO A 45 1.93 19.10 8.86
C PRO A 45 2.92 19.30 7.71
N GLU A 46 4.01 18.54 7.69
CA GLU A 46 5.00 18.56 6.61
C GLU A 46 4.49 17.96 5.30
N HIS A 47 3.41 17.18 5.34
CA HIS A 47 2.83 16.53 4.15
C HIS A 47 1.92 17.47 3.36
N THR A 48 2.23 18.74 3.38
CA THR A 48 1.44 19.78 2.74
C THR A 48 1.88 20.03 1.30
N ALA A 49 0.88 20.32 0.46
CA ALA A 49 1.08 20.91 -0.87
C ALA A 49 0.70 22.41 -0.76
N ILE A 50 -0.38 22.84 -1.41
CA ILE A 50 -1.00 24.13 -1.12
C ILE A 50 -1.51 24.07 0.32
N PRO A 51 -1.32 25.16 1.12
CA PRO A 51 -1.73 25.14 2.53
C PRO A 51 -3.16 24.63 2.73
N GLY A 52 -3.32 23.66 3.61
CA GLY A 52 -4.59 23.02 3.91
C GLY A 52 -4.85 21.74 3.12
N PHE A 53 -3.98 21.36 2.19
CA PHE A 53 -4.15 20.19 1.36
C PHE A 53 -2.94 19.27 1.37
N VAL A 54 -3.22 17.96 1.28
CA VAL A 54 -2.19 16.93 1.29
C VAL A 54 -1.43 16.91 -0.03
N TYR A 55 -0.12 16.77 0.07
CA TYR A 55 0.79 16.60 -1.05
C TYR A 55 0.42 15.35 -1.88
N GLY A 56 0.31 15.53 -3.20
CA GLY A 56 -0.12 14.44 -4.10
C GLY A 56 0.84 13.26 -4.12
N GLY A 57 2.13 13.50 -3.93
CA GLY A 57 3.12 12.42 -3.84
C GLY A 57 2.91 11.51 -2.64
N LEU A 58 2.45 12.05 -1.51
CA LEU A 58 2.09 11.23 -0.36
C LEU A 58 0.89 10.33 -0.69
N ILE A 59 -0.14 10.89 -1.34
CA ILE A 59 -1.32 10.12 -1.74
C ILE A 59 -0.91 8.97 -2.66
N ALA A 60 -0.03 9.23 -3.63
CA ALA A 60 0.50 8.21 -4.51
C ALA A 60 1.27 7.14 -3.73
N SER A 61 2.07 7.54 -2.74
CA SER A 61 2.82 6.60 -1.87
C SER A 61 1.88 5.72 -1.05
N LEU A 62 0.80 6.29 -0.54
CA LEU A 62 -0.20 5.53 0.23
C LEU A 62 -0.85 4.46 -0.64
N ILE A 63 -1.24 4.81 -1.86
CA ILE A 63 -1.82 3.86 -2.81
C ILE A 63 -0.80 2.80 -3.18
N ASP A 64 0.43 3.19 -3.48
CA ASP A 64 1.49 2.28 -3.88
C ASP A 64 1.76 1.20 -2.83
N CYS A 65 2.11 1.62 -1.63
CA CYS A 65 2.48 0.68 -0.56
C CYS A 65 1.27 -0.12 -0.05
N HIS A 66 0.08 0.49 -0.03
CA HIS A 66 -1.16 -0.23 0.30
C HIS A 66 -1.39 -1.37 -0.68
N CYS A 67 -1.28 -1.08 -1.98
CA CYS A 67 -1.59 -2.05 -3.02
C CYS A 67 -0.53 -3.15 -3.11
N THR A 68 0.76 -2.84 -2.95
CA THR A 68 1.79 -3.88 -2.96
C THR A 68 1.69 -4.79 -1.74
N GLY A 69 1.35 -4.23 -0.58
CA GLY A 69 1.07 -5.03 0.62
C GLY A 69 -0.15 -5.93 0.43
N THR A 70 -1.20 -5.39 -0.16
CA THR A 70 -2.41 -6.16 -0.51
C THR A 70 -2.09 -7.28 -1.49
N ALA A 71 -1.26 -7.02 -2.50
CA ALA A 71 -0.86 -8.03 -3.48
C ALA A 71 -0.14 -9.20 -2.81
N ALA A 72 0.79 -8.92 -1.90
CA ALA A 72 1.50 -9.96 -1.16
C ALA A 72 0.52 -10.78 -0.31
N ALA A 73 -0.34 -10.11 0.45
CA ALA A 73 -1.33 -10.79 1.29
C ALA A 73 -2.29 -11.65 0.47
N ALA A 74 -2.73 -11.14 -0.69
CA ALA A 74 -3.60 -11.87 -1.61
C ALA A 74 -2.93 -13.12 -2.18
N ALA A 75 -1.65 -13.01 -2.53
CA ALA A 75 -0.88 -14.14 -3.07
C ALA A 75 -0.72 -15.26 -2.03
N TYR A 76 -0.41 -14.90 -0.79
CA TYR A 76 -0.34 -15.88 0.29
C TYR A 76 -1.70 -16.54 0.52
N ARG A 77 -2.76 -15.74 0.56
CA ARG A 77 -4.12 -16.27 0.76
C ARG A 77 -4.53 -17.20 -0.38
N ALA A 78 -4.20 -16.86 -1.62
CA ALA A 78 -4.52 -17.69 -2.79
C ALA A 78 -3.82 -19.06 -2.73
N GLU A 79 -2.66 -19.15 -2.09
CA GLU A 79 -1.92 -20.38 -1.88
C GLU A 79 -2.28 -21.07 -0.55
N ASN A 80 -3.23 -20.51 0.18
CA ASN A 80 -3.63 -20.99 1.51
C ASN A 80 -2.43 -21.03 2.48
N ARG A 81 -1.60 -20.01 2.43
CA ARG A 81 -0.37 -19.89 3.23
C ARG A 81 -0.45 -18.71 4.20
N ALA A 82 0.20 -18.86 5.36
CA ALA A 82 0.42 -17.75 6.28
C ALA A 82 1.50 -16.82 5.73
N MET A 83 1.43 -15.53 6.07
CA MET A 83 2.37 -14.53 5.57
C MET A 83 3.79 -14.66 6.15
N ASP A 84 3.96 -15.45 7.21
CA ASP A 84 5.27 -15.77 7.77
C ASP A 84 5.83 -17.11 7.29
N SER A 85 5.18 -17.72 6.29
CA SER A 85 5.62 -19.01 5.73
C SER A 85 6.73 -18.82 4.71
N GLU A 86 7.51 -19.89 4.50
CA GLU A 86 8.61 -19.91 3.54
C GLU A 86 8.23 -20.70 2.27
N PRO A 87 8.74 -20.33 1.09
CA PRO A 87 9.57 -19.15 0.83
C PRO A 87 8.72 -17.87 0.84
N PRO A 88 9.32 -16.70 1.16
CA PRO A 88 8.53 -15.47 1.19
C PRO A 88 8.11 -15.03 -0.21
N LEU A 89 6.88 -14.54 -0.30
CA LEU A 89 6.35 -13.94 -1.53
C LEU A 89 6.53 -12.43 -1.43
N ARG A 90 7.33 -11.87 -2.34
CA ARG A 90 7.68 -10.45 -2.35
C ARG A 90 7.19 -9.83 -3.64
N PHE A 91 6.63 -8.63 -3.53
CA PHE A 91 6.07 -7.93 -4.68
C PHE A 91 6.72 -6.57 -4.84
N VAL A 92 6.89 -6.16 -6.08
CA VAL A 92 7.34 -4.81 -6.45
C VAL A 92 6.29 -4.18 -7.37
N THR A 93 6.30 -2.86 -7.42
CA THR A 93 5.37 -2.10 -8.24
C THR A 93 5.81 -2.16 -9.71
N GLY A 94 4.96 -2.73 -10.56
CA GLY A 94 5.16 -2.73 -12.01
C GLY A 94 4.59 -1.48 -12.66
N SER A 95 3.41 -1.03 -12.22
CA SER A 95 2.84 0.24 -12.63
C SER A 95 1.97 0.82 -11.52
N LEU A 96 1.89 2.14 -11.49
CA LEU A 96 1.08 2.88 -10.55
C LEU A 96 0.31 3.94 -11.32
N HIS A 97 -1.02 3.90 -11.22
CA HIS A 97 -1.89 4.91 -11.80
C HIS A 97 -2.68 5.57 -10.68
N VAL A 98 -2.74 6.89 -10.67
CA VAL A 98 -3.49 7.66 -9.68
C VAL A 98 -4.31 8.72 -10.36
N ASP A 99 -5.60 8.79 -10.02
CA ASP A 99 -6.50 9.87 -10.40
C ASP A 99 -6.81 10.70 -9.16
N TYR A 100 -6.53 11.99 -9.21
CA TYR A 100 -6.84 12.94 -8.15
C TYR A 100 -8.20 13.56 -8.46
N LEU A 101 -9.25 13.10 -7.76
CA LEU A 101 -10.63 13.46 -8.03
C LEU A 101 -11.03 14.78 -7.38
N LYS A 102 -10.49 15.04 -6.19
CA LYS A 102 -10.72 16.23 -5.37
C LYS A 102 -9.47 16.53 -4.56
N PRO A 103 -9.25 17.79 -4.14
CA PRO A 103 -8.19 18.08 -3.19
C PRO A 103 -8.42 17.29 -1.88
N THR A 104 -7.37 16.69 -1.36
CA THR A 104 -7.44 15.96 -0.09
C THR A 104 -7.10 16.91 1.05
N PRO A 105 -8.01 17.16 2.01
CA PRO A 105 -7.71 18.07 3.11
C PRO A 105 -6.61 17.53 4.03
N LEU A 106 -5.73 18.41 4.47
CA LEU A 106 -4.73 18.11 5.49
C LEU A 106 -5.38 18.27 6.86
N GLY A 107 -5.23 17.28 7.72
CA GLY A 107 -5.80 17.26 9.07
C GLY A 107 -6.52 15.95 9.38
N PRO A 108 -7.50 15.54 8.57
CA PRO A 108 -8.18 14.27 8.81
C PRO A 108 -7.26 13.06 8.64
N VAL A 109 -7.58 11.97 9.35
CA VAL A 109 -7.01 10.66 9.04
C VAL A 109 -7.47 10.24 7.66
N LEU A 110 -6.54 9.79 6.83
CA LEU A 110 -6.86 9.24 5.51
C LEU A 110 -7.12 7.75 5.63
N GLU A 111 -8.12 7.28 4.90
CA GLU A 111 -8.45 5.87 4.83
C GLU A 111 -8.22 5.40 3.41
N ILE A 112 -7.46 4.32 3.25
CA ILE A 112 -7.18 3.71 1.95
C ILE A 112 -7.82 2.33 1.96
N ARG A 113 -8.74 2.08 1.03
CA ARG A 113 -9.38 0.78 0.85
C ARG A 113 -8.97 0.18 -0.47
N GLY A 114 -8.54 -1.08 -0.43
CA GLY A 114 -8.10 -1.79 -1.61
C GLY A 114 -8.96 -3.01 -1.91
N ARG A 115 -9.07 -3.31 -3.20
CA ARG A 115 -9.73 -4.51 -3.71
C ARG A 115 -8.82 -5.19 -4.71
N ILE A 116 -8.73 -6.51 -4.60
CA ILE A 116 -7.98 -7.32 -5.57
C ILE A 116 -8.84 -7.44 -6.82
N LYS A 117 -8.33 -6.94 -7.95
CA LYS A 117 -9.03 -7.04 -9.25
C LYS A 117 -8.70 -8.33 -9.97
N GLU A 118 -7.44 -8.77 -9.92
CA GLU A 118 -7.00 -9.93 -10.67
C GLU A 118 -5.71 -10.49 -10.06
N ILE A 119 -5.62 -11.80 -10.04
CA ILE A 119 -4.38 -12.53 -9.76
C ILE A 119 -4.10 -13.39 -10.99
N LYS A 120 -2.98 -13.16 -11.66
CA LYS A 120 -2.61 -13.90 -12.86
C LYS A 120 -1.12 -14.21 -12.83
N GLY A 121 -0.78 -15.46 -12.54
CA GLY A 121 0.60 -15.89 -12.39
C GLY A 121 1.31 -15.08 -11.30
N LYS A 122 2.38 -14.39 -11.65
CA LYS A 122 3.17 -13.56 -10.71
C LYS A 122 2.70 -12.12 -10.64
N LYS A 123 1.55 -11.81 -11.23
CA LYS A 123 1.00 -10.46 -11.29
C LYS A 123 -0.27 -10.39 -10.47
N VAL A 124 -0.41 -9.34 -9.67
CA VAL A 124 -1.63 -9.02 -8.93
C VAL A 124 -2.01 -7.58 -9.23
N ILE A 125 -3.25 -7.35 -9.62
CA ILE A 125 -3.78 -6.01 -9.88
C ILE A 125 -4.70 -5.64 -8.73
N VAL A 126 -4.40 -4.50 -8.08
CA VAL A 126 -5.15 -4.00 -6.93
C VAL A 126 -5.64 -2.60 -7.24
N ALA A 127 -6.93 -2.37 -7.00
CA ALA A 127 -7.52 -1.03 -7.06
C ALA A 127 -7.68 -0.49 -5.65
N ALA A 128 -7.45 0.80 -5.46
CA ALA A 128 -7.59 1.43 -4.15
C ALA A 128 -8.25 2.80 -4.25
N GLU A 129 -8.93 3.18 -3.17
CA GLU A 129 -9.54 4.50 -3.03
C GLU A 129 -9.03 5.14 -1.74
N VAL A 130 -8.74 6.45 -1.81
CA VAL A 130 -8.34 7.25 -0.66
C VAL A 130 -9.50 8.15 -0.28
N SER A 131 -9.86 8.15 1.00
CA SER A 131 -10.92 9.02 1.49
C SER A 131 -10.48 9.82 2.71
N ALA A 132 -11.06 11.00 2.86
CA ALA A 132 -10.93 11.87 4.02
C ALA A 132 -12.34 12.25 4.46
N ASN A 133 -12.65 12.06 5.74
CA ASN A 133 -14.00 12.35 6.30
C ASN A 133 -15.12 11.68 5.49
N GLY A 134 -14.88 10.45 5.00
CA GLY A 134 -15.87 9.71 4.22
C GLY A 134 -16.01 10.13 2.77
N VAL A 135 -15.22 11.09 2.30
CA VAL A 135 -15.26 11.57 0.91
C VAL A 135 -14.06 11.01 0.16
N ILE A 136 -14.30 10.31 -0.94
CA ILE A 136 -13.24 9.78 -1.81
C ILE A 136 -12.59 10.95 -2.54
N THR A 137 -11.28 11.13 -2.34
CA THR A 137 -10.52 12.23 -2.95
C THR A 137 -9.56 11.76 -4.04
N ALA A 138 -9.18 10.48 -4.01
CA ALA A 138 -8.29 9.91 -5.02
C ALA A 138 -8.60 8.43 -5.19
N ARG A 139 -8.25 7.89 -6.34
CA ARG A 139 -8.29 6.46 -6.58
C ARG A 139 -7.11 6.07 -7.45
N GLY A 140 -6.70 4.82 -7.33
CA GLY A 140 -5.58 4.34 -8.11
C GLY A 140 -5.65 2.86 -8.37
N GLU A 141 -4.72 2.42 -9.19
CA GLU A 141 -4.55 1.03 -9.53
C GLU A 141 -3.06 0.73 -9.62
N VAL A 142 -2.66 -0.37 -9.00
CA VAL A 142 -1.29 -0.84 -9.03
C VAL A 142 -1.27 -2.22 -9.66
N VAL A 143 -0.34 -2.41 -10.61
CA VAL A 143 0.04 -3.72 -11.08
C VAL A 143 1.29 -4.11 -10.29
N ALA A 144 1.12 -5.04 -9.37
CA ALA A 144 2.23 -5.55 -8.57
C ALA A 144 2.74 -6.85 -9.20
N VAL A 145 4.06 -7.00 -9.21
CA VAL A 145 4.71 -8.15 -9.83
C VAL A 145 5.56 -8.83 -8.77
N GLN A 146 5.46 -10.15 -8.69
CA GLN A 146 6.31 -10.92 -7.78
C GLN A 146 7.76 -10.68 -8.13
N MET A 147 8.57 -10.35 -7.12
CA MET A 147 9.95 -9.97 -7.31
C MET A 147 10.74 -11.11 -7.92
N PRO A 148 11.43 -10.88 -9.08
CA PRO A 148 12.25 -11.93 -9.70
C PRO A 148 13.46 -12.28 -8.83
N ASP A 149 13.96 -13.51 -8.95
CA ASP A 149 15.15 -13.96 -8.21
C ASP A 149 16.38 -13.13 -8.54
N THR A 150 16.43 -12.52 -9.73
CA THR A 150 17.51 -11.65 -10.18
C THR A 150 17.46 -10.26 -9.57
N PHE A 151 16.36 -9.90 -8.92
CA PHE A 151 16.14 -8.58 -8.32
C PHE A 151 16.76 -8.57 -6.93
N LYS A 152 18.07 -8.33 -6.87
CA LYS A 152 18.81 -8.32 -5.60
C LYS A 152 19.24 -6.91 -5.25
N ALA A 153 19.04 -6.56 -4.01
CA ALA A 153 19.56 -5.32 -3.45
C ALA A 153 21.03 -5.50 -3.08
#